data_1c05dc9271ca68386490dd8ff32b2188
#
_entry.id   1c05dc9271ca68386490dd8ff32b2188
#
_cell.length_a   1.000
_cell.length_b   1.000
_cell.length_c   1.000
_cell.angle_alpha   90.00
_cell.angle_beta   90.00
_cell.angle_gamma   90.00
#
_symmetry.space_group_name_H-M   'P 1'
#
loop_
_entity.id
_entity.type
_entity.pdbx_description
1 polymer ?
#
loop_
_entity_poly.entity_id
_entity_poly.type
_entity_poly.pdbx_seq_one_letter_code
_entity_poly.pdbx_strand_id
1 'polypeptide(L)'
;MQDFRNLNVWQLARRLTTTIYQLTINFPESEEFGLKAQMRRATVSICSNIAEGCGRRGDREFRRFLDVAMGSACELECETILSFDLAFITEIVHDTILASVVEIKRMLGGLIGSLTCGPAGRRRVRIQDKETPLDRERRADAREPKAGRSTADS
;
A
#
# COMPACT_ATOMS: atom_id res chain seq x y z
N MET A 1 2.07 -17.19 13.58
CA MET A 1 1.21 -16.52 12.60
C MET A 1 1.50 -15.04 12.70
N GLN A 2 1.87 -14.38 11.60
CA GLN A 2 2.22 -12.97 11.62
C GLN A 2 0.93 -12.16 11.35
N ASP A 3 0.67 -11.12 12.17
CA ASP A 3 -0.47 -10.23 11.89
C ASP A 3 -0.12 -9.30 10.72
N PHE A 4 -0.80 -9.47 9.58
CA PHE A 4 -0.60 -8.69 8.38
C PHE A 4 -0.85 -7.18 8.59
N ARG A 5 -1.68 -6.81 9.56
CA ARG A 5 -1.99 -5.41 9.89
C ARG A 5 -0.76 -4.62 10.35
N ASN A 6 0.24 -5.33 10.89
CA ASN A 6 1.51 -4.75 11.34
C ASN A 6 2.56 -4.64 10.21
N LEU A 7 2.24 -5.10 9.00
CA LEU A 7 3.13 -4.97 7.86
C LEU A 7 2.94 -3.60 7.18
N ASN A 8 4.00 -2.81 7.13
CA ASN A 8 4.00 -1.50 6.48
C ASN A 8 3.57 -1.59 5.01
N VAL A 9 4.00 -2.64 4.29
CA VAL A 9 3.60 -2.87 2.90
C VAL A 9 2.09 -3.07 2.78
N TRP A 10 1.46 -3.80 3.69
CA TRP A 10 0.01 -3.98 3.69
C TRP A 10 -0.73 -2.68 3.98
N GLN A 11 -0.23 -1.89 4.94
CA GLN A 11 -0.83 -0.59 5.27
C GLN A 11 -0.75 0.38 4.09
N LEU A 12 0.39 0.41 3.37
CA LEU A 12 0.56 1.23 2.17
C LEU A 12 -0.38 0.75 1.06
N ALA A 13 -0.44 -0.56 0.79
CA ALA A 13 -1.34 -1.14 -0.21
C ALA A 13 -2.82 -0.83 0.10
N ARG A 14 -3.24 -0.89 1.38
CA ARG A 14 -4.59 -0.53 1.80
C ARG A 14 -4.92 0.93 1.51
N ARG A 15 -4.00 1.86 1.79
CA ARG A 15 -4.19 3.28 1.48
C ARG A 15 -4.32 3.49 -0.03
N LEU A 16 -3.43 2.86 -0.80
CA LEU A 16 -3.47 2.91 -2.27
C LEU A 16 -4.81 2.36 -2.81
N THR A 17 -5.33 1.26 -2.23
CA THR A 17 -6.64 0.72 -2.59
C THR A 17 -7.74 1.77 -2.45
N THR A 18 -7.79 2.47 -1.32
CA THR A 18 -8.78 3.54 -1.10
C THR A 18 -8.64 4.65 -2.14
N THR A 19 -7.40 5.07 -2.44
CA THR A 19 -7.12 6.09 -3.46
C THR A 19 -7.60 5.65 -4.84
N ILE A 20 -7.32 4.41 -5.26
CA ILE A 20 -7.75 3.87 -6.56
C ILE A 20 -9.27 3.80 -6.66
N TYR A 21 -9.97 3.38 -5.60
CA TYR A 21 -11.43 3.35 -5.61
C TYR A 21 -12.03 4.74 -5.77
N GLN A 22 -11.49 5.74 -5.06
CA GLN A 22 -11.93 7.14 -5.17
C GLN A 22 -11.64 7.72 -6.56
N LEU A 23 -10.45 7.51 -7.09
CA LEU A 23 -10.05 7.98 -8.40
C LEU A 23 -10.94 7.44 -9.51
N THR A 24 -11.16 6.14 -9.50
CA THR A 24 -11.88 5.42 -10.56
C THR A 24 -13.40 5.65 -10.54
N ILE A 25 -13.96 6.39 -9.57
CA ILE A 25 -15.35 6.83 -9.62
C ILE A 25 -15.60 7.69 -10.86
N ASN A 26 -14.62 8.53 -11.21
CA ASN A 26 -14.72 9.50 -12.31
C ASN A 26 -14.30 8.93 -13.67
N PHE A 27 -13.97 7.64 -13.77
CA PHE A 27 -13.67 7.00 -15.04
C PHE A 27 -14.93 6.88 -15.91
N PRO A 28 -14.78 6.90 -17.25
CA PRO A 28 -15.91 6.73 -18.16
C PRO A 28 -16.71 5.45 -17.86
N GLU A 29 -18.04 5.49 -18.10
CA GLU A 29 -18.90 4.31 -17.92
C GLU A 29 -18.48 3.14 -18.81
N SER A 30 -17.93 3.41 -19.99
CA SER A 30 -17.36 2.39 -20.89
C SER A 30 -16.25 1.57 -20.21
N GLU A 31 -15.58 2.11 -19.19
CA GLU A 31 -14.51 1.46 -18.45
C GLU A 31 -15.00 0.68 -17.20
N GLU A 32 -16.31 0.58 -16.98
CA GLU A 32 -16.86 -0.14 -15.80
C GLU A 32 -16.33 -1.57 -15.71
N PHE A 33 -16.16 -2.25 -16.84
CA PHE A 33 -15.59 -3.60 -16.96
C PHE A 33 -14.16 -3.58 -17.53
N GLY A 34 -13.63 -2.44 -17.90
CA GLY A 34 -12.31 -2.19 -18.43
C GLY A 34 -11.29 -1.81 -17.33
N LEU A 35 -10.50 -0.75 -17.57
CA LEU A 35 -9.44 -0.28 -16.67
C LEU A 35 -9.94 -0.01 -15.25
N LYS A 36 -11.13 0.53 -15.08
CA LYS A 36 -11.73 0.76 -13.76
C LYS A 36 -11.81 -0.53 -12.93
N ALA A 37 -12.35 -1.61 -13.53
CA ALA A 37 -12.48 -2.90 -12.85
C ALA A 37 -11.10 -3.53 -12.60
N GLN A 38 -10.20 -3.44 -13.56
CA GLN A 38 -8.86 -4.01 -13.48
C GLN A 38 -8.04 -3.37 -12.37
N MET A 39 -7.94 -2.03 -12.33
CA MET A 39 -7.22 -1.30 -11.27
C MET A 39 -7.74 -1.63 -9.87
N ARG A 40 -9.07 -1.71 -9.71
CA ARG A 40 -9.69 -2.09 -8.43
C ARG A 40 -9.34 -3.53 -8.04
N ARG A 41 -9.38 -4.46 -9.00
CA ARG A 41 -9.04 -5.85 -8.78
C ARG A 41 -7.57 -6.02 -8.42
N ALA A 42 -6.65 -5.38 -9.16
CA ALA A 42 -5.22 -5.45 -8.91
C ALA A 42 -4.86 -4.96 -7.49
N THR A 43 -5.38 -3.79 -7.10
CA THR A 43 -5.07 -3.22 -5.78
C THR A 43 -5.65 -4.05 -4.62
N VAL A 44 -6.87 -4.61 -4.75
CA VAL A 44 -7.44 -5.53 -3.76
C VAL A 44 -6.61 -6.82 -3.68
N SER A 45 -6.16 -7.34 -4.84
CA SER A 45 -5.34 -8.55 -4.93
C SER A 45 -4.01 -8.39 -4.19
N ILE A 46 -3.36 -7.23 -4.26
CA ILE A 46 -2.14 -6.95 -3.46
C ILE A 46 -2.43 -7.16 -1.97
N CYS A 47 -3.46 -6.49 -1.43
CA CYS A 47 -3.82 -6.57 -0.01
C CYS A 47 -4.19 -7.98 0.42
N SER A 48 -5.01 -8.67 -0.37
CA SER A 48 -5.54 -9.99 -0.06
C SER A 48 -4.44 -11.04 -0.03
N ASN A 49 -3.52 -11.01 -1.01
CA ASN A 49 -2.42 -11.97 -1.06
C ASN A 49 -1.43 -11.78 0.08
N ILE A 50 -1.10 -10.54 0.47
CA ILE A 50 -0.25 -10.30 1.65
C ILE A 50 -0.92 -10.88 2.90
N ALA A 51 -2.22 -10.61 3.10
CA ALA A 51 -2.96 -11.08 4.27
C ALA A 51 -3.09 -12.61 4.29
N GLU A 52 -3.40 -13.23 3.16
CA GLU A 52 -3.50 -14.67 3.02
C GLU A 52 -2.16 -15.36 3.28
N GLY A 53 -1.07 -14.83 2.72
CA GLY A 53 0.27 -15.32 2.95
C GLY A 53 0.66 -15.35 4.43
N CYS A 54 0.32 -14.29 5.18
CA CYS A 54 0.54 -14.24 6.64
C CYS A 54 -0.23 -15.32 7.39
N GLY A 55 -1.35 -15.79 6.85
CA GLY A 55 -2.15 -16.88 7.41
C GLY A 55 -1.61 -18.28 7.12
N ARG A 56 -0.69 -18.42 6.17
CA ARG A 56 -0.15 -19.72 5.75
C ARG A 56 0.96 -20.20 6.68
N ARG A 57 1.17 -21.53 6.69
CA ARG A 57 2.24 -22.14 7.46
C ARG A 57 3.51 -22.27 6.61
N GLY A 58 4.60 -21.70 7.11
CA GLY A 58 5.94 -21.82 6.51
C GLY A 58 6.26 -20.75 5.48
N ASP A 59 7.56 -20.44 5.40
CA ASP A 59 8.12 -19.33 4.60
C ASP A 59 7.90 -19.54 3.08
N ARG A 60 7.87 -20.79 2.61
CA ARG A 60 7.63 -21.13 1.20
C ARG A 60 6.25 -20.70 0.73
N GLU A 61 5.21 -21.01 1.50
CA GLU A 61 3.85 -20.63 1.16
C GLU A 61 3.65 -19.12 1.30
N PHE A 62 4.21 -18.52 2.35
CA PHE A 62 4.17 -17.06 2.50
C PHE A 62 4.79 -16.36 1.29
N ARG A 63 5.99 -16.80 0.87
CA ARG A 63 6.66 -16.28 -0.32
C ARG A 63 5.79 -16.38 -1.57
N ARG A 64 5.14 -17.52 -1.81
CA ARG A 64 4.28 -17.72 -2.98
C ARG A 64 3.19 -16.65 -3.07
N PHE A 65 2.55 -16.31 -1.95
CA PHE A 65 1.54 -15.25 -1.91
C PHE A 65 2.12 -13.85 -2.11
N LEU A 66 3.33 -13.59 -1.60
CA LEU A 66 4.03 -12.33 -1.87
C LEU A 66 4.42 -12.20 -3.36
N ASP A 67 4.78 -13.29 -4.03
CA ASP A 67 5.05 -13.29 -5.47
C ASP A 67 3.76 -12.96 -6.27
N VAL A 68 2.59 -13.46 -5.86
CA VAL A 68 1.30 -13.08 -6.46
C VAL A 68 0.98 -11.61 -6.20
N ALA A 69 1.21 -11.11 -4.99
CA ALA A 69 1.04 -9.69 -4.67
C ALA A 69 1.96 -8.80 -5.52
N MET A 70 3.19 -9.24 -5.78
CA MET A 70 4.14 -8.55 -6.66
C MET A 70 3.61 -8.48 -8.10
N GLY A 71 3.07 -9.59 -8.63
CA GLY A 71 2.42 -9.62 -9.96
C GLY A 71 1.27 -8.62 -10.05
N SER A 72 0.41 -8.59 -9.03
CA SER A 72 -0.71 -7.63 -8.96
C SER A 72 -0.24 -6.18 -8.86
N ALA A 73 0.91 -5.91 -8.23
CA ALA A 73 1.49 -4.56 -8.20
C ALA A 73 2.03 -4.16 -9.60
N CYS A 74 2.58 -5.10 -10.37
CA CYS A 74 2.98 -4.85 -11.75
C CYS A 74 1.78 -4.62 -12.68
N GLU A 75 0.67 -5.34 -12.48
CA GLU A 75 -0.59 -5.09 -13.20
C GLU A 75 -1.08 -3.67 -12.94
N LEU A 76 -1.14 -3.24 -11.67
CA LEU A 76 -1.58 -1.89 -11.30
C LEU A 76 -0.67 -0.80 -11.89
N GLU A 77 0.65 -1.04 -11.95
CA GLU A 77 1.59 -0.12 -12.60
C GLU A 77 1.26 0.06 -14.09
N CYS A 78 1.07 -1.04 -14.80
CA CYS A 78 0.69 -1.03 -16.22
C CYS A 78 -0.64 -0.27 -16.43
N GLU A 79 -1.66 -0.59 -15.65
CA GLU A 79 -2.99 0.02 -15.74
C GLU A 79 -2.96 1.53 -15.41
N THR A 80 -2.07 1.95 -14.51
CA THR A 80 -1.86 3.37 -14.19
C THR A 80 -1.26 4.12 -15.38
N ILE A 81 -0.26 3.54 -16.05
CA ILE A 81 0.35 4.11 -17.26
C ILE A 81 -0.71 4.22 -18.36
N LEU A 82 -1.47 3.14 -18.62
CA LEU A 82 -2.54 3.17 -19.63
C LEU A 82 -3.61 4.20 -19.33
N SER A 83 -3.97 4.38 -18.04
CA SER A 83 -4.97 5.39 -17.63
C SER A 83 -4.46 6.80 -17.88
N PHE A 84 -3.16 7.05 -17.78
CA PHE A 84 -2.54 8.33 -18.12
C PHE A 84 -2.50 8.54 -19.64
N ASP A 85 -2.08 7.55 -20.42
CA ASP A 85 -2.03 7.61 -21.88
C ASP A 85 -3.41 7.87 -22.49
N LEU A 86 -4.47 7.33 -21.87
CA LEU A 86 -5.87 7.55 -22.25
C LEU A 86 -6.46 8.85 -21.68
N ALA A 87 -5.66 9.66 -21.00
CA ALA A 87 -6.06 10.92 -20.39
C ALA A 87 -7.19 10.79 -19.33
N PHE A 88 -7.34 9.63 -18.69
CA PHE A 88 -8.30 9.42 -17.59
C PHE A 88 -7.79 9.98 -16.27
N ILE A 89 -6.49 10.15 -16.13
CA ILE A 89 -5.83 10.73 -14.95
C ILE A 89 -4.81 11.79 -15.35
N THR A 90 -4.56 12.74 -14.45
CA THR A 90 -3.54 13.78 -14.64
C THR A 90 -2.13 13.24 -14.32
N GLU A 91 -1.09 13.93 -14.81
CA GLU A 91 0.32 13.61 -14.52
C GLU A 91 0.61 13.54 -13.02
N ILE A 92 0.09 14.50 -12.24
CA ILE A 92 0.27 14.52 -10.78
C ILE A 92 -0.29 13.27 -10.12
N VAL A 93 -1.46 12.81 -10.55
CA VAL A 93 -2.11 11.60 -10.05
C VAL A 93 -1.32 10.36 -10.47
N HIS A 94 -0.91 10.29 -11.74
CA HIS A 94 -0.07 9.23 -12.28
C HIS A 94 1.20 9.05 -11.43
N ASP A 95 1.98 10.11 -11.25
CA ASP A 95 3.23 10.07 -10.50
C ASP A 95 3.04 9.67 -9.03
N THR A 96 1.96 10.15 -8.40
CA THR A 96 1.62 9.80 -7.02
C THR A 96 1.32 8.31 -6.87
N ILE A 97 0.56 7.73 -7.80
CA ILE A 97 0.22 6.31 -7.79
C ILE A 97 1.46 5.47 -8.07
N LEU A 98 2.23 5.82 -9.11
CA LEU A 98 3.47 5.10 -9.46
C LEU A 98 4.47 5.10 -8.32
N ALA A 99 4.68 6.22 -7.64
CA ALA A 99 5.55 6.28 -6.47
C ALA A 99 5.11 5.28 -5.37
N SER A 100 3.80 5.18 -5.13
CA SER A 100 3.24 4.24 -4.15
C SER A 100 3.42 2.78 -4.60
N VAL A 101 3.20 2.48 -5.88
CA VAL A 101 3.37 1.13 -6.45
C VAL A 101 4.84 0.70 -6.40
N VAL A 102 5.76 1.57 -6.78
CA VAL A 102 7.22 1.31 -6.72
C VAL A 102 7.64 0.99 -5.29
N GLU A 103 7.15 1.75 -4.30
CA GLU A 103 7.49 1.51 -2.90
C GLU A 103 6.90 0.17 -2.40
N ILE A 104 5.66 -0.18 -2.79
CA ILE A 104 5.07 -1.50 -2.49
C ILE A 104 5.94 -2.61 -3.08
N LYS A 105 6.33 -2.52 -4.35
CA LYS A 105 7.20 -3.51 -5.02
C LYS A 105 8.55 -3.66 -4.31
N ARG A 106 9.17 -2.54 -3.90
CA ARG A 106 10.42 -2.53 -3.13
C ARG A 106 10.26 -3.26 -1.79
N MET A 107 9.18 -2.99 -1.07
CA MET A 107 8.91 -3.62 0.23
C MET A 107 8.60 -5.11 0.08
N LEU A 108 7.81 -5.51 -0.93
CA LEU A 108 7.56 -6.93 -1.24
C LEU A 108 8.85 -7.66 -1.60
N GLY A 109 9.71 -7.07 -2.43
CA GLY A 109 11.01 -7.62 -2.77
C GLY A 109 11.90 -7.85 -1.56
N GLY A 110 11.92 -6.91 -0.62
CA GLY A 110 12.64 -7.05 0.66
C GLY A 110 12.12 -8.21 1.51
N LEU A 111 10.79 -8.38 1.61
CA LEU A 111 10.18 -9.51 2.31
C LEU A 111 10.50 -10.84 1.64
N ILE A 112 10.32 -10.94 0.31
CA ILE A 112 10.61 -12.14 -0.48
C ILE A 112 12.08 -12.53 -0.31
N GLY A 113 13.00 -11.56 -0.38
CA GLY A 113 14.43 -11.77 -0.17
C GLY A 113 14.77 -12.32 1.22
N SER A 114 14.10 -11.83 2.25
CA SER A 114 14.30 -12.30 3.63
C SER A 114 13.87 -13.75 3.86
N LEU A 115 12.92 -14.24 3.06
CA LEU A 115 12.42 -15.62 3.13
C LEU A 115 13.26 -16.62 2.33
N THR A 116 14.14 -16.15 1.43
CA THR A 116 15.00 -16.99 0.60
C THR A 116 16.33 -17.33 1.25
N CYS A 117 16.80 -16.55 2.22
CA CYS A 117 17.97 -16.88 3.00
C CYS A 117 17.59 -17.93 4.04
N GLY A 118 18.05 -19.18 3.84
CA GLY A 118 17.87 -20.33 4.76
C GLY A 118 18.40 -20.05 6.19
N PRO A 119 18.34 -21.04 7.09
CA PRO A 119 18.53 -20.85 8.54
C PRO A 119 19.87 -20.25 8.99
N ALA A 120 20.87 -20.15 8.10
CA ALA A 120 22.15 -19.48 8.38
C ALA A 120 22.09 -17.94 8.26
N GLY A 121 21.02 -17.39 7.71
CA GLY A 121 20.87 -15.94 7.42
C GLY A 121 19.77 -15.22 8.21
N ARG A 122 19.22 -15.83 9.28
CA ARG A 122 18.21 -15.15 10.11
C ARG A 122 18.82 -13.96 10.89
N ARG A 123 19.25 -12.93 10.18
CA ARG A 123 19.16 -11.58 10.71
C ARG A 123 17.67 -11.23 10.74
N ARG A 124 17.08 -11.24 11.93
CA ARG A 124 15.83 -10.51 12.17
C ARG A 124 16.02 -9.15 11.51
N VAL A 125 15.33 -8.90 10.41
CA VAL A 125 15.18 -7.54 9.90
C VAL A 125 14.40 -6.82 11.01
N ARG A 126 15.13 -6.13 11.87
CA ARG A 126 14.56 -5.11 12.74
C ARG A 126 14.03 -4.06 11.76
N ILE A 127 12.73 -4.07 11.53
CA ILE A 127 12.05 -2.97 10.88
C ILE A 127 12.26 -1.79 11.81
N GLN A 128 13.29 -0.99 11.53
CA GLN A 128 13.41 0.31 12.15
C GLN A 128 12.29 1.14 11.55
N ASP A 129 11.31 1.46 12.38
CA ASP A 129 10.28 2.45 12.11
C ASP A 129 10.98 3.78 11.77
N LYS A 130 11.28 3.98 10.49
CA LYS A 130 11.53 5.33 10.01
C LYS A 130 10.16 5.96 9.87
N GLU A 131 9.83 6.81 10.85
CA GLU A 131 8.65 7.67 10.78
C GLU A 131 8.56 8.30 9.39
N THR A 132 7.44 8.07 8.72
CA THR A 132 7.16 8.73 7.45
C THR A 132 6.90 10.22 7.70
N PRO A 133 7.10 11.10 6.71
CA PRO A 133 6.77 12.52 6.84
C PRO A 133 5.34 12.76 7.35
N LEU A 134 4.38 11.93 6.96
CA LEU A 134 2.98 11.96 7.40
C LEU A 134 2.79 11.62 8.88
N ASP A 135 3.62 10.77 9.46
CA ASP A 135 3.54 10.43 10.88
C ASP A 135 4.05 11.60 11.75
N ARG A 136 4.97 12.40 11.21
CA ARG A 136 5.47 13.63 11.86
C ARG A 136 4.42 14.73 11.88
N GLU A 137 3.67 14.92 10.79
CA GLU A 137 2.58 15.90 10.73
C GLU A 137 1.45 15.57 11.71
N ARG A 138 1.05 14.31 11.82
CA ARG A 138 0.03 13.90 12.79
C ARG A 138 0.43 14.10 14.24
N ARG A 139 1.73 14.00 14.56
CA ARG A 139 2.23 14.28 15.91
C ARG A 139 2.35 15.77 16.19
N ALA A 140 2.55 16.60 15.17
CA ALA A 140 2.56 18.06 15.32
C ALA A 140 1.15 18.57 15.66
N ASP A 141 0.12 18.12 14.96
CA ASP A 141 -1.29 18.49 15.21
C ASP A 141 -1.81 18.02 16.57
N ALA A 142 -1.28 16.90 17.10
CA ALA A 142 -1.68 16.40 18.41
C ALA A 142 -1.07 17.17 19.61
N ARG A 143 -0.17 18.12 19.35
CA ARG A 143 0.55 18.87 20.40
C ARG A 143 0.06 20.31 20.61
N GLU A 144 -0.95 20.77 19.87
CA GLU A 144 -1.56 22.07 20.18
C GLU A 144 -2.38 21.99 21.48
N PRO A 145 -2.00 22.77 22.51
CA PRO A 145 -2.75 22.81 23.77
C PRO A 145 -4.07 23.54 23.54
N LYS A 146 -5.18 22.92 23.89
CA LYS A 146 -6.49 23.58 23.99
C LYS A 146 -6.35 24.78 24.93
N ALA A 147 -6.27 25.97 24.35
CA ALA A 147 -6.30 27.23 25.10
C ALA A 147 -7.55 27.28 25.95
N GLY A 148 -7.33 27.59 27.21
CA GLY A 148 -8.33 27.54 28.29
C GLY A 148 -9.52 28.45 28.06
N ARG A 149 -10.70 27.93 28.39
CA ARG A 149 -11.88 28.72 28.72
C ARG A 149 -11.63 29.42 30.04
N SER A 150 -11.39 30.72 29.97
CA SER A 150 -11.49 31.59 31.12
C SER A 150 -12.96 31.83 31.43
N THR A 151 -13.43 31.28 32.53
CA THR A 151 -14.63 31.73 33.23
C THR A 151 -14.27 33.01 33.97
N ALA A 152 -14.91 34.11 33.63
CA ALA A 152 -14.97 35.29 34.50
C ALA A 152 -16.44 35.45 34.90
N ASP A 153 -16.70 35.08 36.14
CA ASP A 153 -17.83 35.51 36.93
C ASP A 153 -17.54 36.91 37.46
N SER A 154 -18.47 37.82 37.30
CA SER A 154 -18.93 38.85 38.26
C SER A 154 -19.90 39.79 37.59
#